data_ec3f896423dbc16a97615175d6957594
#
_entry.id   ec3f896423dbc16a97615175d6957594
#
_cell.length_a   1.000
_cell.length_b   1.000
_cell.length_c   1.000
_cell.angle_alpha   90.00
_cell.angle_beta   90.00
_cell.angle_gamma   90.00
#
_symmetry.space_group_name_H-M   'P 1'
#
loop_
_entity.id
_entity.type
_entity.pdbx_description
1 polymer ?
#
loop_
_entity_poly.entity_id
_entity_poly.type
_entity_poly.pdbx_seq_one_letter_code
_entity_poly.pdbx_strand_id
1 'polypeptide(L)'
;FIYVASKGKENKYIGSGYKVNDFSDLESLSKEFDVDIIENNDFGSGHKVIIFDPDGVQVEVCHGMEVAEPVAVVSKVLNTGQSKQRENELQRFGKAADEWQVHGDKWVYELTSKVKRLGHTAINCKDPQASVDWYSSVLGFLVSNNCIGPDGKSMGAFMRCDQGDKPVDHHTMNNMGLPGGNEVPVYGHAGYEVTDSVDDLMAGHYHMKTVDEYYHEWGVGR
;
A
#
# COMPACT_ATOMS: atom_id res chain seq x y z
N PHE A 1 2.11 -8.68 -3.30
CA PHE A 1 1.64 -7.52 -4.08
C PHE A 1 2.53 -7.30 -5.30
N ILE A 2 2.05 -6.54 -6.25
CA ILE A 2 2.82 -6.15 -7.44
C ILE A 2 2.73 -4.62 -7.57
N TYR A 3 3.89 -4.00 -7.72
CA TYR A 3 3.99 -2.61 -8.15
C TYR A 3 4.51 -2.59 -9.58
N VAL A 4 3.77 -1.95 -10.47
CA VAL A 4 4.13 -1.88 -11.89
C VAL A 4 4.38 -0.42 -12.27
N ALA A 5 5.56 -0.14 -12.77
CA ALA A 5 5.92 1.14 -13.34
C ALA A 5 6.26 0.97 -14.82
N SER A 6 5.59 1.70 -15.68
CA SER A 6 5.85 1.71 -17.10
C SER A 6 6.43 3.05 -17.54
N LYS A 7 7.37 3.04 -18.48
CA LYS A 7 7.94 4.26 -19.02
C LYS A 7 6.87 5.04 -19.79
N GLY A 8 6.55 6.22 -19.31
CA GLY A 8 5.60 7.15 -19.94
C GLY A 8 6.26 8.46 -20.37
N LYS A 9 5.46 9.34 -20.93
CA LYS A 9 5.86 10.72 -21.28
C LYS A 9 5.85 11.63 -20.05
N GLU A 10 5.06 11.27 -19.04
CA GLU A 10 4.85 12.01 -17.79
C GLU A 10 4.66 11.04 -16.62
N ASN A 11 4.87 11.51 -15.42
CA ASN A 11 4.52 10.76 -14.23
C ASN A 11 3.00 10.79 -14.04
N LYS A 12 2.38 9.63 -14.11
CA LYS A 12 0.93 9.49 -14.00
C LYS A 12 0.59 8.25 -13.19
N TYR A 13 -0.32 8.40 -12.24
CA TYR A 13 -0.98 7.27 -11.61
C TYR A 13 -1.98 6.65 -12.59
N ILE A 14 -1.84 5.36 -12.85
CA ILE A 14 -2.73 4.66 -13.78
C ILE A 14 -3.92 4.08 -13.01
N GLY A 15 -3.68 3.37 -11.93
CA GLY A 15 -4.74 2.76 -11.17
C GLY A 15 -4.30 1.73 -10.14
N SER A 16 -5.27 1.05 -9.56
CA SER A 16 -5.08 -0.04 -8.60
C SER A 16 -5.71 -1.33 -9.10
N GLY A 17 -5.11 -2.45 -8.69
CA GLY A 17 -5.64 -3.79 -8.94
C GLY A 17 -6.17 -4.44 -7.67
N TYR A 18 -7.29 -5.14 -7.78
CA TYR A 18 -7.92 -5.88 -6.71
C TYR A 18 -8.18 -7.32 -7.13
N LYS A 19 -8.06 -8.24 -6.18
CA LYS A 19 -8.29 -9.66 -6.43
C LYS A 19 -9.65 -10.07 -5.89
N VAL A 20 -10.41 -10.80 -6.71
CA VAL A 20 -11.65 -11.47 -6.31
C VAL A 20 -11.42 -12.97 -6.12
N ASN A 21 -12.29 -13.61 -5.35
CA ASN A 21 -12.20 -15.04 -5.07
C ASN A 21 -12.91 -15.89 -6.13
N ASP A 22 -14.00 -15.39 -6.68
CA ASP A 22 -14.83 -16.13 -7.62
C ASP A 22 -14.75 -15.53 -9.02
N PHE A 23 -14.67 -16.39 -10.04
CA PHE A 23 -14.65 -15.94 -11.43
C PHE A 23 -15.95 -15.27 -11.85
N SER A 24 -17.06 -15.65 -11.24
CA SER A 24 -18.39 -15.04 -11.47
C SER A 24 -18.43 -13.54 -11.12
N ASP A 25 -17.52 -13.06 -10.27
CA ASP A 25 -17.40 -11.63 -10.00
C ASP A 25 -16.89 -10.89 -11.24
N LEU A 26 -15.93 -11.49 -11.99
CA LEU A 26 -15.47 -10.91 -13.25
C LEU A 26 -16.59 -10.94 -14.31
N GLU A 27 -17.36 -12.01 -14.39
CA GLU A 27 -18.49 -12.12 -15.32
C GLU A 27 -19.56 -11.05 -15.04
N SER A 28 -19.83 -10.80 -13.75
CA SER A 28 -20.77 -9.78 -13.32
C SER A 28 -20.30 -8.37 -13.70
N LEU A 29 -19.04 -8.05 -13.41
CA LEU A 29 -18.44 -6.76 -13.77
C LEU A 29 -18.33 -6.58 -15.28
N SER A 30 -17.93 -7.63 -16.00
CA SER A 30 -17.87 -7.62 -17.47
C SER A 30 -19.22 -7.25 -18.08
N LYS A 31 -20.30 -7.86 -17.58
CA LYS A 31 -21.66 -7.60 -18.03
C LYS A 31 -22.16 -6.21 -17.63
N GLU A 32 -21.88 -5.78 -16.41
CA GLU A 32 -22.36 -4.49 -15.89
C GLU A 32 -21.70 -3.31 -16.62
N PHE A 33 -20.39 -3.41 -16.89
CA PHE A 33 -19.59 -2.34 -17.49
C PHE A 33 -19.39 -2.50 -19.00
N ASP A 34 -19.95 -3.56 -19.62
CA ASP A 34 -19.77 -3.88 -21.05
C ASP A 34 -18.28 -3.92 -21.46
N VAL A 35 -17.49 -4.65 -20.68
CA VAL A 35 -16.04 -4.82 -20.88
C VAL A 35 -15.68 -6.30 -21.00
N ASP A 36 -14.65 -6.60 -21.76
CA ASP A 36 -14.19 -7.97 -21.94
C ASP A 36 -13.43 -8.49 -20.71
N ILE A 37 -13.59 -9.79 -20.41
CA ILE A 37 -12.69 -10.52 -19.54
C ILE A 37 -11.48 -10.92 -20.36
N ILE A 38 -10.32 -10.40 -20.02
CA ILE A 38 -9.08 -10.62 -20.73
C ILE A 38 -8.13 -11.53 -19.92
N GLU A 39 -7.34 -12.32 -20.64
CA GLU A 39 -6.26 -13.07 -20.03
C GLU A 39 -5.20 -12.08 -19.50
N ASN A 40 -4.80 -12.27 -18.26
CA ASN A 40 -3.75 -11.46 -17.66
C ASN A 40 -2.39 -12.02 -18.05
N ASN A 41 -1.76 -11.44 -19.06
CA ASN A 41 -0.44 -11.79 -19.53
C ASN A 41 0.69 -11.09 -18.77
N ASP A 42 0.32 -10.29 -17.78
CA ASP A 42 1.25 -9.61 -16.89
C ASP A 42 1.66 -10.54 -15.73
N PHE A 43 2.13 -9.96 -14.64
CA PHE A 43 2.57 -10.70 -13.46
C PHE A 43 1.41 -11.47 -12.80
N GLY A 44 1.61 -12.75 -12.55
CA GLY A 44 0.70 -13.58 -11.78
C GLY A 44 -0.37 -14.32 -12.60
N SER A 45 -0.38 -14.20 -13.93
CA SER A 45 -1.36 -14.87 -14.80
C SER A 45 -2.84 -14.63 -14.41
N GLY A 46 -3.73 -15.55 -14.81
CA GLY A 46 -5.17 -15.47 -14.50
C GLY A 46 -5.95 -14.61 -15.49
N HIS A 47 -7.07 -14.07 -15.04
CA HIS A 47 -7.95 -13.23 -15.86
C HIS A 47 -8.23 -11.92 -15.16
N LYS A 48 -8.55 -10.89 -15.92
CA LYS A 48 -8.93 -9.58 -15.37
C LYS A 48 -9.98 -8.88 -16.21
N VAL A 49 -10.70 -7.97 -15.58
CA VAL A 49 -11.46 -6.90 -16.22
C VAL A 49 -10.84 -5.57 -15.88
N ILE A 50 -10.97 -4.61 -16.78
CA ILE A 50 -10.51 -3.23 -16.59
C ILE A 50 -11.74 -2.33 -16.63
N ILE A 51 -12.01 -1.68 -15.52
CA ILE A 51 -13.08 -0.71 -15.38
C ILE A 51 -12.53 0.62 -14.90
N PHE A 52 -13.36 1.65 -14.88
CA PHE A 52 -12.94 2.98 -14.45
C PHE A 52 -13.84 3.48 -13.34
N ASP A 53 -13.23 4.10 -12.34
CA ASP A 53 -13.97 4.74 -11.27
C ASP A 53 -14.62 6.06 -11.74
N PRO A 54 -15.42 6.76 -10.90
CA PRO A 54 -16.06 8.02 -11.27
C PRO A 54 -15.12 9.14 -11.72
N ASP A 55 -13.87 9.09 -11.32
CA ASP A 55 -12.84 10.06 -11.71
C ASP A 55 -12.04 9.63 -12.95
N GLY A 56 -12.33 8.44 -13.49
CA GLY A 56 -11.64 7.88 -14.64
C GLY A 56 -10.31 7.21 -14.28
N VAL A 57 -10.11 6.85 -13.01
CA VAL A 57 -8.97 6.04 -12.57
C VAL A 57 -9.21 4.58 -12.97
N GLN A 58 -8.21 3.96 -13.55
CA GLN A 58 -8.28 2.55 -13.93
C GLN A 58 -8.33 1.65 -12.69
N VAL A 59 -9.26 0.72 -12.73
CA VAL A 59 -9.41 -0.31 -11.71
C VAL A 59 -9.32 -1.67 -12.40
N GLU A 60 -8.34 -2.46 -12.06
CA GLU A 60 -8.19 -3.83 -12.53
C GLU A 60 -8.76 -4.79 -11.50
N VAL A 61 -9.70 -5.62 -11.90
CA VAL A 61 -10.21 -6.68 -11.02
C VAL A 61 -9.75 -8.02 -11.58
N CYS A 62 -9.03 -8.79 -10.75
CA CYS A 62 -8.30 -9.98 -11.17
C CYS A 62 -8.80 -11.23 -10.46
N HIS A 63 -8.81 -12.35 -11.18
CA HIS A 63 -9.09 -13.68 -10.63
C HIS A 63 -8.04 -14.68 -11.12
N GLY A 64 -7.75 -15.70 -10.28
CA GLY A 64 -6.86 -16.79 -10.64
C GLY A 64 -5.39 -16.43 -10.72
N MET A 65 -4.99 -15.29 -10.16
CA MET A 65 -3.57 -14.92 -10.10
C MET A 65 -2.78 -15.89 -9.24
N GLU A 66 -1.63 -16.31 -9.74
CA GLU A 66 -0.66 -17.06 -8.95
C GLU A 66 -0.15 -16.25 -7.78
N VAL A 67 -0.08 -16.88 -6.63
CA VAL A 67 0.49 -16.29 -5.43
C VAL A 67 1.94 -16.76 -5.33
N ALA A 68 2.87 -15.82 -5.27
CA ALA A 68 4.26 -16.14 -5.03
C ALA A 68 4.42 -16.79 -3.65
N GLU A 69 5.39 -17.70 -3.55
CA GLU A 69 5.78 -18.23 -2.24
C GLU A 69 6.14 -17.10 -1.28
N PRO A 70 5.64 -17.16 -0.04
CA PRO A 70 5.95 -16.14 0.94
C PRO A 70 7.46 -16.03 1.14
N VAL A 71 8.02 -14.86 0.91
CA VAL A 71 9.41 -14.61 1.27
C VAL A 71 9.52 -14.72 2.77
N ALA A 72 10.33 -15.66 3.25
CA ALA A 72 10.61 -15.79 4.68
C ALA A 72 11.21 -14.49 5.19
N VAL A 73 10.42 -13.71 5.88
CA VAL A 73 10.90 -12.54 6.60
C VAL A 73 11.56 -13.06 7.85
N VAL A 74 12.88 -13.07 7.88
CA VAL A 74 13.62 -13.35 9.11
C VAL A 74 13.39 -12.15 10.02
N SER A 75 12.40 -12.27 10.92
CA SER A 75 12.24 -11.32 12.00
C SER A 75 13.52 -11.35 12.83
N LYS A 76 14.27 -10.27 12.78
CA LYS A 76 15.33 -10.06 13.77
C LYS A 76 14.62 -9.75 15.07
N VAL A 77 14.43 -10.77 15.91
CA VAL A 77 13.84 -10.57 17.23
C VAL A 77 14.76 -9.65 18.02
N LEU A 78 14.45 -8.39 18.06
CA LEU A 78 15.23 -7.36 18.73
C LEU A 78 15.04 -7.39 20.24
N ASN A 79 13.91 -7.90 20.68
CA ASN A 79 13.59 -8.02 22.10
C ASN A 79 13.04 -9.41 22.39
N THR A 80 13.85 -10.26 22.98
CA THR A 80 13.47 -11.62 23.39
C THR A 80 12.74 -11.65 24.74
N GLY A 81 12.46 -10.50 25.34
CA GLY A 81 11.93 -10.41 26.71
C GLY A 81 12.94 -10.81 27.81
N GLN A 82 14.11 -11.27 27.43
CA GLN A 82 15.19 -11.54 28.37
C GLN A 82 16.08 -10.31 28.46
N SER A 83 16.19 -9.77 29.65
CA SER A 83 17.21 -8.77 29.95
C SER A 83 18.58 -9.39 29.72
N LYS A 84 19.21 -9.11 28.61
CA LYS A 84 20.61 -9.45 28.42
C LYS A 84 21.43 -8.63 29.40
N GLN A 85 22.31 -9.32 30.14
CA GLN A 85 23.27 -8.67 31.00
C GLN A 85 24.05 -7.67 30.13
N ARG A 86 24.05 -6.42 30.54
CA ARG A 86 24.86 -5.39 29.87
C ARG A 86 26.32 -5.71 30.19
N GLU A 87 27.03 -6.19 29.21
CA GLU A 87 28.47 -6.16 29.25
C GLU A 87 28.93 -4.70 29.10
N ASN A 88 30.17 -4.43 29.44
CA ASN A 88 30.72 -3.07 29.40
C ASN A 88 30.73 -2.45 27.99
N GLU A 89 30.33 -3.20 27.00
CA GLU A 89 30.22 -2.76 25.61
C GLU A 89 28.76 -2.56 25.22
N LEU A 90 28.52 -1.52 24.46
CA LEU A 90 27.18 -1.16 23.98
C LEU A 90 26.80 -2.15 22.90
N GLN A 91 26.04 -3.17 23.27
CA GLN A 91 25.41 -4.05 22.31
C GLN A 91 24.06 -3.46 21.91
N ARG A 92 23.88 -3.25 20.63
CA ARG A 92 22.59 -2.88 20.05
C ARG A 92 22.07 -4.05 19.25
N PHE A 93 20.79 -4.40 19.46
CA PHE A 93 20.07 -5.36 18.64
C PHE A 93 20.70 -6.76 18.53
N GLY A 94 21.40 -7.17 19.56
CA GLY A 94 21.96 -8.52 19.63
C GLY A 94 23.11 -8.81 18.68
N LYS A 95 23.64 -7.80 18.00
CA LYS A 95 24.84 -7.89 17.22
C LYS A 95 26.05 -7.44 18.00
N ALA A 96 27.22 -7.91 17.62
CA ALA A 96 28.46 -7.43 18.19
C ALA A 96 28.67 -5.95 17.90
N ALA A 97 29.31 -5.23 18.83
CA ALA A 97 29.47 -3.77 18.70
C ALA A 97 30.23 -3.36 17.43
N ASP A 98 31.13 -4.18 16.94
CA ASP A 98 31.87 -3.97 15.70
C ASP A 98 31.03 -4.09 14.44
N GLU A 99 29.97 -4.91 14.44
CA GLU A 99 29.00 -4.99 13.35
C GLU A 99 28.09 -3.76 13.29
N TRP A 100 28.03 -3.01 14.40
CA TRP A 100 27.20 -1.82 14.57
C TRP A 100 28.01 -0.55 14.78
N GLN A 101 29.30 -0.65 14.80
CA GLN A 101 30.18 0.51 14.76
C GLN A 101 30.10 1.18 13.41
N VAL A 102 29.02 1.80 13.26
CA VAL A 102 28.82 2.57 12.11
C VAL A 102 29.24 3.98 12.43
N HIS A 103 30.42 4.24 12.07
CA HIS A 103 30.93 5.58 12.02
C HIS A 103 30.60 6.14 10.64
N GLY A 104 29.69 7.03 10.61
CA GLY A 104 29.24 7.65 9.38
C GLY A 104 28.19 6.80 8.65
N ASP A 105 28.09 7.03 7.37
CA ASP A 105 26.96 6.60 6.54
C ASP A 105 27.05 5.15 6.06
N LYS A 106 28.04 4.38 6.45
CA LYS A 106 28.33 3.07 5.85
C LYS A 106 27.26 2.01 6.05
N TRP A 107 26.73 1.88 7.24
CA TRP A 107 25.72 0.85 7.48
C TRP A 107 24.33 1.20 6.92
N VAL A 108 24.08 2.45 6.75
CA VAL A 108 22.86 2.96 6.12
C VAL A 108 22.74 2.44 4.70
N TYR A 109 23.85 2.29 4.02
CA TYR A 109 23.87 1.78 2.64
C TYR A 109 23.79 0.25 2.53
N GLU A 110 24.10 -0.48 3.60
CA GLU A 110 24.07 -1.94 3.62
C GLU A 110 22.74 -2.51 4.13
N LEU A 111 21.96 -1.72 4.84
CA LEU A 111 20.68 -2.13 5.40
C LEU A 111 19.54 -1.52 4.58
N THR A 112 19.05 -2.26 3.61
CA THR A 112 17.81 -1.91 2.93
C THR A 112 16.62 -2.43 3.70
N SER A 113 15.62 -1.59 3.90
CA SER A 113 14.33 -2.00 4.44
C SER A 113 13.65 -2.97 3.48
N LYS A 114 13.16 -4.09 4.00
CA LYS A 114 12.43 -5.08 3.20
C LYS A 114 10.94 -4.82 3.30
N VAL A 115 10.33 -4.58 2.16
CA VAL A 115 8.89 -4.46 2.05
C VAL A 115 8.25 -5.83 2.17
N LYS A 116 7.35 -6.01 3.12
CA LYS A 116 6.57 -7.24 3.33
C LYS A 116 5.34 -7.26 2.42
N ARG A 117 4.59 -6.17 2.43
CA ARG A 117 3.36 -6.06 1.67
C ARG A 117 2.95 -4.61 1.44
N LEU A 118 2.09 -4.41 0.46
CA LEU A 118 1.29 -3.20 0.33
C LEU A 118 0.20 -3.23 1.39
N GLY A 119 0.17 -2.24 2.25
CA GLY A 119 -0.88 -2.10 3.26
C GLY A 119 -2.11 -1.42 2.70
N HIS A 120 -1.94 -0.25 2.12
CA HIS A 120 -3.03 0.51 1.53
C HIS A 120 -2.58 1.45 0.43
N THR A 121 -3.56 1.96 -0.32
CA THR A 121 -3.41 3.07 -1.25
C THR A 121 -4.35 4.20 -0.87
N ALA A 122 -3.91 5.43 -1.11
CA ALA A 122 -4.75 6.61 -0.98
C ALA A 122 -4.86 7.31 -2.33
N ILE A 123 -6.06 7.66 -2.71
CA ILE A 123 -6.36 8.44 -3.90
C ILE A 123 -7.13 9.70 -3.52
N ASN A 124 -6.88 10.76 -4.27
CA ASN A 124 -7.68 11.97 -4.17
C ASN A 124 -8.73 11.97 -5.28
N CYS A 125 -9.94 12.30 -4.94
CA CYS A 125 -11.11 12.24 -5.82
C CYS A 125 -11.85 13.59 -5.86
N LYS A 126 -12.59 13.82 -6.94
CA LYS A 126 -13.35 15.05 -7.13
C LYS A 126 -14.55 15.11 -6.22
N ASP A 127 -15.29 14.00 -6.18
CA ASP A 127 -16.46 13.83 -5.33
C ASP A 127 -16.22 12.65 -4.39
N PRO A 128 -15.86 12.94 -3.13
CA PRO A 128 -15.57 11.89 -2.16
C PRO A 128 -16.73 10.93 -1.91
N GLN A 129 -17.96 11.44 -1.89
CA GLN A 129 -19.12 10.60 -1.64
C GLN A 129 -19.43 9.69 -2.82
N ALA A 130 -19.39 10.23 -4.05
CA ALA A 130 -19.57 9.43 -5.26
C ALA A 130 -18.50 8.32 -5.39
N SER A 131 -17.27 8.65 -5.04
CA SER A 131 -16.18 7.66 -5.03
C SER A 131 -16.43 6.55 -3.99
N VAL A 132 -16.78 6.90 -2.76
CA VAL A 132 -17.09 5.93 -1.70
C VAL A 132 -18.26 5.05 -2.10
N ASP A 133 -19.33 5.63 -2.63
CA ASP A 133 -20.52 4.88 -3.06
C ASP A 133 -20.18 3.91 -4.19
N TRP A 134 -19.37 4.33 -5.14
CA TRP A 134 -18.95 3.47 -6.26
C TRP A 134 -18.09 2.28 -5.77
N TYR A 135 -17.05 2.52 -4.98
CA TYR A 135 -16.21 1.44 -4.47
C TYR A 135 -16.98 0.47 -3.57
N SER A 136 -17.96 0.97 -2.82
CA SER A 136 -18.83 0.13 -2.00
C SER A 136 -19.81 -0.70 -2.83
N SER A 137 -20.47 -0.10 -3.82
CA SER A 137 -21.49 -0.78 -4.61
C SER A 137 -20.92 -1.71 -5.67
N VAL A 138 -19.82 -1.33 -6.31
CA VAL A 138 -19.22 -2.08 -7.44
C VAL A 138 -18.26 -3.14 -6.94
N LEU A 139 -17.41 -2.81 -5.96
CA LEU A 139 -16.35 -3.70 -5.50
C LEU A 139 -16.60 -4.28 -4.10
N GLY A 140 -17.72 -3.94 -3.46
CA GLY A 140 -18.06 -4.46 -2.15
C GLY A 140 -17.17 -3.97 -1.01
N PHE A 141 -16.53 -2.82 -1.16
CA PHE A 141 -15.73 -2.27 -0.08
C PHE A 141 -16.61 -1.82 1.09
N LEU A 142 -16.14 -2.09 2.29
CA LEU A 142 -16.79 -1.66 3.53
C LEU A 142 -16.12 -0.40 4.08
N VAL A 143 -16.91 0.56 4.47
CA VAL A 143 -16.40 1.77 5.15
C VAL A 143 -16.00 1.43 6.58
N SER A 144 -14.76 1.71 6.93
CA SER A 144 -14.25 1.60 8.29
C SER A 144 -14.46 2.88 9.08
N ASN A 145 -14.14 4.02 8.47
CA ASN A 145 -14.35 5.35 9.03
C ASN A 145 -14.65 6.36 7.94
N ASN A 146 -15.65 7.22 8.19
CA ASN A 146 -15.89 8.39 7.37
C ASN A 146 -15.04 9.57 7.86
N CYS A 147 -14.52 10.32 6.92
CA CYS A 147 -13.88 11.60 7.17
C CYS A 147 -14.88 12.73 6.91
N ILE A 148 -15.23 13.46 7.93
CA ILE A 148 -16.21 14.54 7.85
C ILE A 148 -15.49 15.87 8.06
N GLY A 149 -15.72 16.80 7.15
CA GLY A 149 -15.17 18.15 7.24
C GLY A 149 -15.83 19.00 8.31
N PRO A 150 -15.25 20.16 8.60
CA PRO A 150 -15.81 21.11 9.56
C PRO A 150 -17.20 21.63 9.17
N ASP A 151 -17.53 21.55 7.89
CA ASP A 151 -18.83 21.92 7.32
C ASP A 151 -19.88 20.79 7.37
N GLY A 152 -19.53 19.66 7.97
CA GLY A 152 -20.38 18.46 8.06
C GLY A 152 -20.45 17.64 6.78
N LYS A 153 -19.72 17.99 5.73
CA LYS A 153 -19.71 17.24 4.47
C LYS A 153 -18.67 16.11 4.49
N SER A 154 -18.95 15.10 3.69
CA SER A 154 -17.98 14.01 3.46
C SER A 154 -16.71 14.57 2.81
N MET A 155 -15.58 14.28 3.42
CA MET A 155 -14.25 14.50 2.86
C MET A 155 -13.66 13.21 2.30
N GLY A 156 -14.35 12.08 2.45
CA GLY A 156 -13.90 10.76 2.03
C GLY A 156 -14.07 9.70 3.11
N ALA A 157 -13.47 8.56 2.86
CA ALA A 157 -13.53 7.43 3.80
C ALA A 157 -12.27 6.56 3.76
N PHE A 158 -12.02 5.90 4.88
CA PHE A 158 -11.17 4.74 4.97
C PHE A 158 -11.99 3.49 4.69
N MET A 159 -11.59 2.72 3.69
CA MET A 159 -12.36 1.58 3.20
C MET A 159 -11.50 0.31 3.22
N ARG A 160 -12.12 -0.82 3.50
CA ARG A 160 -11.48 -2.13 3.53
C ARG A 160 -12.18 -3.13 2.63
N CYS A 161 -11.44 -4.15 2.19
CA CYS A 161 -12.05 -5.29 1.52
C CYS A 161 -12.96 -6.07 2.50
N ASP A 162 -14.10 -6.54 2.02
CA ASP A 162 -14.93 -7.46 2.77
C ASP A 162 -14.30 -8.87 2.74
N GLN A 163 -13.90 -9.36 3.88
CA GLN A 163 -13.36 -10.71 4.08
C GLN A 163 -14.24 -11.52 5.07
N GLY A 164 -15.46 -11.10 5.26
CA GLY A 164 -16.37 -11.69 6.24
C GLY A 164 -15.81 -11.58 7.66
N ASP A 165 -15.74 -12.70 8.37
CA ASP A 165 -15.27 -12.75 9.76
C ASP A 165 -13.73 -12.77 9.91
N LYS A 166 -12.98 -12.73 8.81
CA LYS A 166 -11.52 -12.74 8.87
C LYS A 166 -10.99 -11.36 9.29
N PRO A 167 -9.98 -11.30 10.16
CA PRO A 167 -9.30 -10.05 10.46
C PRO A 167 -8.69 -9.44 9.20
N VAL A 168 -8.92 -8.15 9.00
CA VAL A 168 -8.36 -7.36 7.91
C VAL A 168 -7.77 -6.07 8.46
N ASP A 169 -6.97 -5.40 7.64
CA ASP A 169 -6.50 -4.07 7.99
C ASP A 169 -7.66 -3.09 8.13
N HIS A 170 -7.45 -2.04 8.91
CA HIS A 170 -8.42 -0.98 9.07
C HIS A 170 -8.87 -0.41 7.72
N HIS A 171 -7.94 -0.28 6.78
CA HIS A 171 -8.24 0.15 5.43
C HIS A 171 -7.26 -0.44 4.42
N THR A 172 -7.76 -0.77 3.26
CA THR A 172 -7.01 -1.16 2.07
C THR A 172 -6.89 0.03 1.12
N MET A 173 -7.86 0.92 1.21
CA MET A 173 -7.99 2.10 0.39
C MET A 173 -8.47 3.29 1.22
N ASN A 174 -8.06 4.47 0.81
CA ASN A 174 -8.56 5.73 1.31
C ASN A 174 -8.91 6.63 0.13
N ASN A 175 -10.15 7.11 0.10
CA ASN A 175 -10.64 8.05 -0.89
C ASN A 175 -10.85 9.39 -0.21
N MET A 176 -10.13 10.43 -0.63
CA MET A 176 -10.20 11.74 -0.02
C MET A 176 -10.44 12.82 -1.08
N GLY A 177 -11.31 13.76 -0.75
CA GLY A 177 -11.46 14.98 -1.53
C GLY A 177 -10.29 15.93 -1.34
N LEU A 178 -9.86 16.55 -2.43
CA LEU A 178 -8.82 17.57 -2.36
C LEU A 178 -9.40 18.90 -1.86
N PRO A 179 -8.73 19.58 -0.92
CA PRO A 179 -9.03 20.96 -0.63
C PRO A 179 -8.79 21.84 -1.89
N GLY A 180 -9.83 22.46 -2.40
CA GLY A 180 -9.74 23.27 -3.62
C GLY A 180 -10.08 22.56 -4.92
N GLY A 181 -10.30 21.31 -4.92
CA GLY A 181 -11.22 20.47 -5.67
C GLY A 181 -11.19 20.42 -7.17
N ASN A 182 -10.19 20.55 -7.99
CA ASN A 182 -10.48 20.46 -9.42
C ASN A 182 -9.43 19.85 -10.36
N GLU A 183 -8.26 19.50 -9.89
CA GLU A 183 -7.26 18.85 -10.74
C GLU A 183 -7.00 17.43 -10.21
N VAL A 184 -7.70 16.47 -10.78
CA VAL A 184 -7.73 15.10 -10.30
C VAL A 184 -7.89 14.14 -11.46
N PRO A 185 -7.58 12.89 -11.33
CA PRO A 185 -7.27 12.12 -10.12
C PRO A 185 -5.79 12.23 -9.74
N VAL A 186 -5.53 12.39 -8.47
CA VAL A 186 -4.16 12.47 -7.97
C VAL A 186 -3.88 11.30 -7.05
N TYR A 187 -2.80 10.58 -7.33
CA TYR A 187 -2.26 9.62 -6.40
C TYR A 187 -1.85 10.33 -5.10
N GLY A 188 -2.43 9.89 -4.00
CA GLY A 188 -2.08 10.39 -2.69
C GLY A 188 -0.80 9.73 -2.18
N HIS A 189 -0.90 8.45 -1.82
CA HIS A 189 0.24 7.64 -1.39
C HIS A 189 -0.07 6.16 -1.43
N ALA A 190 0.96 5.34 -1.30
CA ALA A 190 0.86 3.93 -0.91
C ALA A 190 1.58 3.72 0.41
N GLY A 191 0.93 3.03 1.33
CA GLY A 191 1.53 2.60 2.58
C GLY A 191 2.08 1.19 2.44
N TYR A 192 3.34 1.00 2.83
CA TYR A 192 3.99 -0.30 2.79
C TYR A 192 4.33 -0.77 4.20
N GLU A 193 4.03 -2.03 4.48
CA GLU A 193 4.54 -2.67 5.68
C GLU A 193 5.96 -3.16 5.41
N VAL A 194 6.87 -2.74 6.27
CA VAL A 194 8.26 -3.22 6.29
C VAL A 194 8.44 -4.29 7.34
N THR A 195 9.63 -4.83 7.46
CA THR A 195 9.95 -5.84 8.46
C THR A 195 9.76 -5.33 9.88
N ASP A 196 9.62 -6.25 10.85
CA ASP A 196 9.06 -6.05 12.19
C ASP A 196 9.86 -5.15 13.14
N SER A 197 10.77 -4.32 12.64
CA SER A 197 11.57 -3.46 13.50
C SER A 197 11.58 -2.00 13.05
N VAL A 198 11.59 -1.11 14.03
CA VAL A 198 11.78 0.33 13.78
C VAL A 198 13.13 0.60 13.12
N ASP A 199 14.12 -0.25 13.38
CA ASP A 199 15.45 -0.09 12.77
C ASP A 199 15.43 -0.37 11.27
N ASP A 200 14.65 -1.34 10.80
CA ASP A 200 14.48 -1.58 9.38
C ASP A 200 13.75 -0.41 8.72
N LEU A 201 12.74 0.15 9.40
CA LEU A 201 12.07 1.35 8.94
C LEU A 201 13.05 2.52 8.83
N MET A 202 13.87 2.74 9.86
CA MET A 202 14.87 3.82 9.87
C MET A 202 15.97 3.59 8.84
N ALA A 203 16.37 2.36 8.58
CA ALA A 203 17.32 2.04 7.53
C ALA A 203 16.76 2.42 6.14
N GLY A 204 15.50 2.08 5.88
CA GLY A 204 14.80 2.51 4.67
C GLY A 204 14.70 4.03 4.55
N HIS A 205 14.35 4.70 5.65
CA HIS A 205 14.30 6.15 5.73
C HIS A 205 15.64 6.81 5.34
N TYR A 206 16.72 6.37 5.95
CA TYR A 206 18.06 6.91 5.61
C TYR A 206 18.48 6.60 4.18
N HIS A 207 18.17 5.40 3.71
CA HIS A 207 18.44 5.04 2.32
C HIS A 207 17.69 5.96 1.35
N MET A 208 16.42 6.19 1.55
CA MET A 208 15.63 7.09 0.71
C MET A 208 16.18 8.52 0.70
N LYS A 209 16.62 9.03 1.83
CA LYS A 209 17.28 10.37 1.89
C LYS A 209 18.54 10.48 1.04
N THR A 210 19.19 9.37 0.75
CA THR A 210 20.44 9.38 0.00
C THR A 210 20.27 9.13 -1.50
N VAL A 211 19.16 8.52 -1.90
CA VAL A 211 18.94 8.11 -3.29
C VAL A 211 17.84 8.88 -4.00
N ASP A 212 16.99 9.57 -3.26
CA ASP A 212 15.85 10.30 -3.80
C ASP A 212 15.91 11.78 -3.43
N GLU A 213 16.15 12.63 -4.42
CA GLU A 213 16.17 14.08 -4.25
C GLU A 213 14.77 14.68 -3.95
N TYR A 214 13.71 13.92 -4.24
CA TYR A 214 12.32 14.30 -3.97
C TYR A 214 11.78 13.75 -2.65
N TYR A 215 12.66 13.15 -1.84
CA TYR A 215 12.26 12.59 -0.56
C TYR A 215 11.73 13.66 0.40
N HIS A 216 10.49 13.48 0.83
CA HIS A 216 9.84 14.32 1.84
C HIS A 216 9.77 13.59 3.17
N GLU A 217 10.29 14.21 4.19
CA GLU A 217 10.27 13.68 5.54
C GLU A 217 9.21 14.37 6.40
N TRP A 218 8.22 13.60 6.85
CA TRP A 218 7.22 14.08 7.79
C TRP A 218 7.49 13.62 9.23
N GLY A 219 8.56 12.90 9.44
CA GLY A 219 8.97 12.32 10.71
C GLY A 219 8.38 10.95 10.99
N VAL A 220 9.00 10.27 11.95
CA VAL A 220 8.55 8.96 12.43
C VAL A 220 7.28 9.12 13.26
N GLY A 221 6.25 8.34 12.96
CA GLY A 221 4.99 8.35 13.72
C GLY A 221 3.86 9.20 13.13
N ARG A 222 3.98 9.56 11.87
CA ARG A 222 2.88 10.13 11.09
C ARG A 222 2.39 9.18 10.03
#